data_d0c0841fbf356c3df72c7c4d1efb035d
#
_entry.id   d0c0841fbf356c3df72c7c4d1efb035d
#
_cell.length_a   1.000
_cell.length_b   1.000
_cell.length_c   1.000
_cell.angle_alpha   90.00
_cell.angle_beta   90.00
_cell.angle_gamma   90.00
#
_symmetry.space_group_name_H-M   'P 1'
#
loop_
_entity.id
_entity.type
_entity.pdbx_description
1 polymer ?
#
loop_
_entity_poly.entity_id
_entity_poly.type
_entity_poly.pdbx_seq_one_letter_code
_entity_poly.pdbx_strand_id
1 'polypeptide(L)'
;MSASSSTPLRARIEGGGTPKMSGRWEIKSETGPLKDVLLGPAESFRWLGLENAAWSSLVRDTLRKGYKFDKQVAMRQHREMVDCYNQAGVTTHFLALDMGVPYQVYARDSSFMSPYGAVICQLASPRRRGEYAAVLRFYLDNEIQIYDMISAGSFEGGDFNIIRDGLALVGYTDHRSEEVAANQAAQWFIKEGWEIKFAPIDQFYVHIDLMVCMLNDHCAAVCLETTEDDIVQWLKSKKIEIIPASFKETMALGCNVVSLGNDRVLSTTAAKDLNKNMRAAGFTVYDPDMTMFLQAGGGVHCMCQPLRREAA
;
A
#
# COMPACT_ATOMS: atom_id res chain seq x y z
N MET A 1 -27.92 -2.12 -26.72
CA MET A 1 -27.04 -1.00 -26.32
C MET A 1 -27.46 -0.61 -24.91
N SER A 2 -26.79 -1.11 -23.90
CA SER A 2 -27.12 -0.83 -22.50
C SER A 2 -26.64 0.58 -22.15
N ALA A 3 -27.47 1.29 -21.40
CA ALA A 3 -27.25 2.66 -20.97
C ALA A 3 -25.91 2.79 -20.25
N SER A 4 -25.15 3.81 -20.64
CA SER A 4 -23.91 4.23 -20.00
C SER A 4 -24.12 4.43 -18.50
N SER A 5 -23.40 3.68 -17.68
CA SER A 5 -23.26 4.00 -16.27
C SER A 5 -22.77 5.45 -16.14
N SER A 6 -23.48 6.27 -15.37
CA SER A 6 -23.02 7.63 -15.05
C SER A 6 -21.63 7.53 -14.41
N THR A 7 -20.67 8.30 -14.92
CA THR A 7 -19.33 8.32 -14.34
C THR A 7 -19.38 8.87 -12.91
N PRO A 8 -18.53 8.41 -11.99
CA PRO A 8 -18.46 8.91 -10.61
C PRO A 8 -18.34 10.43 -10.50
N LEU A 9 -17.57 11.03 -11.39
CA LEU A 9 -17.42 12.49 -11.48
C LEU A 9 -18.76 13.19 -11.72
N ARG A 10 -19.60 12.65 -12.61
CA ARG A 10 -20.92 13.22 -12.91
C ARG A 10 -21.85 13.14 -11.68
N ALA A 11 -21.88 12.02 -10.99
CA ALA A 11 -22.67 11.86 -9.77
C ALA A 11 -22.25 12.88 -8.68
N ARG A 12 -20.96 13.15 -8.51
CA ARG A 12 -20.46 14.16 -7.57
C ARG A 12 -20.84 15.59 -7.96
N ILE A 13 -20.81 15.91 -9.25
CA ILE A 13 -21.23 17.23 -9.75
C ILE A 13 -22.73 17.46 -9.55
N GLU A 14 -23.53 16.43 -9.73
CA GLU A 14 -24.99 16.50 -9.60
C GLU A 14 -25.47 16.40 -8.13
N GLY A 15 -24.52 16.31 -7.16
CA GLY A 15 -24.84 16.29 -5.73
C GLY A 15 -25.38 14.97 -5.19
N GLY A 16 -25.37 13.91 -5.99
CA GLY A 16 -25.64 12.53 -5.56
C GLY A 16 -24.39 11.87 -5.00
N GLY A 17 -24.54 10.93 -4.06
CA GLY A 17 -23.44 10.07 -3.61
C GLY A 17 -22.90 9.22 -4.78
N THR A 18 -21.60 8.93 -4.76
CA THR A 18 -21.01 8.08 -5.80
C THR A 18 -21.45 6.63 -5.58
N PRO A 19 -22.00 5.94 -6.61
CA PRO A 19 -22.31 4.54 -6.48
C PRO A 19 -21.06 3.73 -6.15
N LYS A 20 -21.16 2.84 -5.16
CA LYS A 20 -20.09 1.86 -4.92
C LYS A 20 -19.99 0.93 -6.13
N MET A 21 -18.78 0.47 -6.42
CA MET A 21 -18.57 -0.51 -7.47
C MET A 21 -19.44 -1.75 -7.22
N SER A 22 -20.02 -2.27 -8.28
CA SER A 22 -20.69 -3.56 -8.28
C SER A 22 -19.96 -4.47 -9.27
N GLY A 23 -19.60 -5.67 -8.86
CA GLY A 23 -18.93 -6.61 -9.75
C GLY A 23 -17.67 -7.25 -9.15
N ARG A 24 -16.72 -7.60 -10.03
CA ARG A 24 -15.56 -8.39 -9.62
C ARG A 24 -14.60 -7.63 -8.70
N TRP A 25 -14.37 -6.33 -8.95
CA TRP A 25 -13.32 -5.56 -8.31
C TRP A 25 -13.88 -4.72 -7.17
N GLU A 26 -13.50 -4.99 -5.92
CA GLU A 26 -14.01 -4.26 -4.76
C GLU A 26 -13.01 -4.33 -3.59
N ILE A 27 -12.74 -3.16 -3.00
CA ILE A 27 -11.94 -3.01 -1.77
C ILE A 27 -12.71 -2.14 -0.78
N LYS A 28 -13.03 -2.71 0.39
CA LYS A 28 -13.70 -2.01 1.51
C LYS A 28 -12.85 -1.94 2.77
N SER A 29 -11.76 -2.70 2.84
CA SER A 29 -10.84 -2.73 3.97
C SER A 29 -9.47 -3.25 3.53
N GLU A 30 -8.47 -3.07 4.37
CA GLU A 30 -7.16 -3.72 4.19
C GLU A 30 -7.15 -5.19 4.67
N THR A 31 -8.25 -5.71 5.25
CA THR A 31 -8.23 -6.94 6.04
C THR A 31 -9.15 -8.05 5.55
N GLY A 32 -10.19 -7.76 4.75
CA GLY A 32 -11.04 -8.80 4.15
C GLY A 32 -10.21 -9.81 3.33
N PRO A 33 -10.68 -11.07 3.17
CA PRO A 33 -9.97 -12.09 2.43
C PRO A 33 -9.53 -11.61 1.06
N LEU A 34 -8.21 -11.49 0.84
CA LEU A 34 -7.62 -11.02 -0.40
C LEU A 34 -7.81 -12.09 -1.49
N LYS A 35 -8.36 -11.70 -2.63
CA LYS A 35 -8.65 -12.60 -3.76
C LYS A 35 -7.84 -12.27 -5.00
N ASP A 36 -7.64 -11.00 -5.28
CA ASP A 36 -6.87 -10.55 -6.43
C ASP A 36 -5.92 -9.43 -6.01
N VAL A 37 -4.67 -9.52 -6.43
CA VAL A 37 -3.61 -8.54 -6.16
C VAL A 37 -2.88 -8.19 -7.45
N LEU A 38 -2.59 -6.90 -7.66
CA LEU A 38 -1.75 -6.42 -8.73
C LEU A 38 -0.32 -6.23 -8.21
N LEU A 39 0.63 -6.79 -8.92
CA LEU A 39 2.07 -6.75 -8.63
C LEU A 39 2.82 -6.09 -9.79
N GLY A 40 3.90 -5.41 -9.47
CA GLY A 40 4.84 -4.96 -10.49
C GLY A 40 5.83 -6.08 -10.86
N PRO A 41 6.26 -6.17 -12.13
CA PRO A 41 7.27 -7.13 -12.56
C PRO A 41 8.65 -6.81 -11.97
N ALA A 42 9.38 -7.84 -11.55
CA ALA A 42 10.72 -7.67 -11.00
C ALA A 42 11.82 -7.55 -12.07
N GLU A 43 11.48 -7.78 -13.34
CA GLU A 43 12.43 -7.76 -14.45
C GLU A 43 13.03 -6.37 -14.70
N SER A 44 12.28 -5.29 -14.49
CA SER A 44 12.78 -3.91 -14.57
C SER A 44 13.51 -3.47 -13.30
N PHE A 45 13.26 -4.17 -12.16
CA PHE A 45 13.77 -3.73 -10.87
C PHE A 45 15.29 -3.67 -10.80
N ARG A 46 15.79 -2.56 -10.35
CA ARG A 46 17.19 -2.29 -9.99
C ARG A 46 17.25 -1.15 -8.99
N TRP A 47 18.31 -1.09 -8.21
CA TRP A 47 18.49 0.05 -7.31
C TRP A 47 18.92 1.29 -8.10
N LEU A 48 18.24 2.41 -7.83
CA LEU A 48 18.54 3.70 -8.47
C LEU A 48 19.70 4.46 -7.81
N GLY A 49 20.30 3.87 -6.79
CA GLY A 49 21.48 4.45 -6.15
C GLY A 49 21.21 5.85 -5.58
N LEU A 50 22.16 6.77 -5.82
CA LEU A 50 22.09 8.15 -5.32
C LEU A 50 20.86 8.92 -5.83
N GLU A 51 20.34 8.57 -7.00
CA GLU A 51 19.14 9.24 -7.58
C GLU A 51 17.90 9.03 -6.70
N ASN A 52 17.80 7.89 -6.02
CA ASN A 52 16.70 7.59 -5.11
C ASN A 52 17.02 7.94 -3.65
N ALA A 53 18.29 8.10 -3.30
CA ALA A 53 18.70 8.44 -1.94
C ALA A 53 18.16 9.80 -1.48
N ALA A 54 17.88 10.72 -2.42
CA ALA A 54 17.23 12.00 -2.11
C ALA A 54 15.78 11.81 -1.59
N TRP A 55 15.12 10.73 -1.99
CA TRP A 55 13.69 10.48 -1.73
C TRP A 55 13.44 9.42 -0.64
N SER A 56 14.50 8.80 -0.09
CA SER A 56 14.37 7.77 0.94
C SER A 56 15.59 7.72 1.85
N SER A 57 15.37 7.91 3.14
CA SER A 57 16.40 7.74 4.17
C SER A 57 16.89 6.31 4.25
N LEU A 58 16.02 5.33 4.02
CA LEU A 58 16.35 3.91 4.01
C LEU A 58 17.33 3.55 2.90
N VAL A 59 17.12 4.10 1.70
CA VAL A 59 18.07 3.94 0.58
C VAL A 59 19.41 4.58 0.88
N ARG A 60 19.43 5.76 1.52
CA ARG A 60 20.71 6.39 1.97
C ARG A 60 21.49 5.49 2.90
N ASP A 61 20.82 4.85 3.86
CA ASP A 61 21.45 3.93 4.80
C ASP A 61 22.01 2.69 4.10
N THR A 62 21.26 2.10 3.17
CA THR A 62 21.68 0.97 2.34
C THR A 62 22.98 1.28 1.57
N LEU A 63 23.03 2.43 0.91
CA LEU A 63 24.20 2.88 0.16
C LEU A 63 25.41 3.13 1.07
N ARG A 64 25.18 3.77 2.23
CA ARG A 64 26.23 4.03 3.22
C ARG A 64 26.82 2.74 3.77
N LYS A 65 26.02 1.69 3.94
CA LYS A 65 26.46 0.36 4.38
C LYS A 65 27.16 -0.46 3.29
N GLY A 66 27.17 0.04 2.05
CA GLY A 66 27.85 -0.60 0.92
C GLY A 66 27.19 -1.87 0.40
N TYR A 67 25.89 -2.06 0.66
CA TYR A 67 25.13 -3.17 0.08
C TYR A 67 25.10 -3.07 -1.45
N LYS A 68 25.07 -4.23 -2.11
CA LYS A 68 25.04 -4.33 -3.57
C LYS A 68 23.79 -5.04 -4.03
N PHE A 69 23.23 -4.54 -5.12
CA PHE A 69 22.11 -5.17 -5.78
C PHE A 69 22.53 -6.46 -6.48
N ASP A 70 21.75 -7.52 -6.26
CA ASP A 70 21.86 -8.78 -6.99
C ASP A 70 20.54 -9.09 -7.68
N LYS A 71 20.54 -9.04 -9.01
CA LYS A 71 19.37 -9.25 -9.84
C LYS A 71 18.79 -10.66 -9.71
N GLN A 72 19.65 -11.68 -9.62
CA GLN A 72 19.19 -13.07 -9.52
C GLN A 72 18.51 -13.33 -8.17
N VAL A 73 19.08 -12.76 -7.10
CA VAL A 73 18.48 -12.81 -5.76
C VAL A 73 17.13 -12.08 -5.77
N ALA A 74 17.04 -10.87 -6.33
CA ALA A 74 15.79 -10.14 -6.43
C ALA A 74 14.70 -10.92 -7.18
N MET A 75 15.04 -11.53 -8.32
CA MET A 75 14.10 -12.34 -9.09
C MET A 75 13.63 -13.58 -8.33
N ARG A 76 14.50 -14.21 -7.54
CA ARG A 76 14.13 -15.35 -6.69
C ARG A 76 13.17 -14.89 -5.57
N GLN A 77 13.53 -13.84 -4.84
CA GLN A 77 12.73 -13.29 -3.75
C GLN A 77 11.33 -12.87 -4.21
N HIS A 78 11.23 -12.23 -5.38
CA HIS A 78 9.93 -11.89 -5.96
C HIS A 78 9.08 -13.13 -6.25
N ARG A 79 9.66 -14.20 -6.80
CA ARG A 79 8.93 -15.46 -7.01
C ARG A 79 8.46 -16.09 -5.69
N GLU A 80 9.33 -16.10 -4.66
CA GLU A 80 8.96 -16.58 -3.32
C GLU A 80 7.76 -15.81 -2.75
N MET A 81 7.72 -14.49 -2.93
CA MET A 81 6.56 -13.66 -2.55
C MET A 81 5.30 -14.05 -3.35
N VAL A 82 5.41 -14.24 -4.66
CA VAL A 82 4.29 -14.68 -5.52
C VAL A 82 3.79 -16.05 -5.08
N ASP A 83 4.69 -16.97 -4.74
CA ASP A 83 4.33 -18.30 -4.24
C ASP A 83 3.57 -18.22 -2.90
N CYS A 84 3.90 -17.28 -2.02
CA CYS A 84 3.11 -17.02 -0.80
C CYS A 84 1.68 -16.60 -1.12
N TYR A 85 1.46 -15.70 -2.09
CA TYR A 85 0.11 -15.35 -2.55
C TYR A 85 -0.64 -16.55 -3.11
N ASN A 86 0.00 -17.35 -3.96
CA ASN A 86 -0.59 -18.57 -4.53
C ASN A 86 -0.99 -19.59 -3.44
N GLN A 87 -0.10 -19.83 -2.46
CA GLN A 87 -0.38 -20.69 -1.30
C GLN A 87 -1.56 -20.17 -0.45
N ALA A 88 -1.71 -18.87 -0.38
CA ALA A 88 -2.85 -18.23 0.32
C ALA A 88 -4.14 -18.23 -0.53
N GLY A 89 -4.13 -18.74 -1.76
CA GLY A 89 -5.27 -18.76 -2.67
C GLY A 89 -5.62 -17.40 -3.27
N VAL A 90 -4.63 -16.52 -3.40
CA VAL A 90 -4.76 -15.18 -4.00
C VAL A 90 -4.32 -15.25 -5.46
N THR A 91 -5.15 -14.72 -6.36
CA THR A 91 -4.80 -14.56 -7.77
C THR A 91 -3.89 -13.36 -7.95
N THR A 92 -2.71 -13.58 -8.54
CA THR A 92 -1.76 -12.51 -8.85
C THR A 92 -1.93 -12.01 -10.28
N HIS A 93 -2.02 -10.70 -10.44
CA HIS A 93 -2.00 -9.98 -11.72
C HIS A 93 -0.72 -9.18 -11.81
N PHE A 94 -0.24 -8.91 -13.02
CA PHE A 94 1.01 -8.18 -13.21
C PHE A 94 0.81 -6.97 -14.10
N LEU A 95 1.48 -5.88 -13.75
CA LEU A 95 1.63 -4.73 -14.63
C LEU A 95 2.42 -5.12 -15.87
N ALA A 96 2.14 -4.46 -16.98
CA ALA A 96 2.98 -4.57 -18.17
C ALA A 96 4.42 -4.13 -17.84
N LEU A 97 5.39 -4.92 -18.30
CA LEU A 97 6.80 -4.64 -18.07
C LEU A 97 7.22 -3.35 -18.80
N ASP A 98 7.75 -2.39 -18.05
CA ASP A 98 8.44 -1.22 -18.57
C ASP A 98 9.85 -1.11 -17.98
N MET A 99 10.86 -1.26 -18.81
CA MET A 99 12.26 -1.16 -18.40
C MET A 99 12.68 0.27 -18.02
N GLY A 100 11.89 1.28 -18.39
CA GLY A 100 12.11 2.68 -18.07
C GLY A 100 11.70 3.06 -16.64
N VAL A 101 10.85 2.26 -15.98
CA VAL A 101 10.33 2.52 -14.63
C VAL A 101 10.72 1.40 -13.65
N PRO A 102 11.96 1.41 -13.18
CA PRO A 102 12.54 0.30 -12.40
C PRO A 102 11.87 0.07 -11.05
N TYR A 103 11.10 1.01 -10.52
CA TYR A 103 10.41 0.90 -9.23
C TYR A 103 8.92 0.58 -9.36
N GLN A 104 8.42 0.25 -10.57
CA GLN A 104 7.03 -0.21 -10.73
C GLN A 104 6.71 -1.49 -9.92
N VAL A 105 7.74 -2.19 -9.43
CA VAL A 105 7.61 -3.32 -8.50
C VAL A 105 6.90 -2.92 -7.19
N TYR A 106 6.96 -1.64 -6.80
CA TYR A 106 6.20 -1.09 -5.67
C TYR A 106 4.85 -0.56 -6.16
N ALA A 107 3.99 -1.48 -6.57
CA ALA A 107 2.72 -1.18 -7.23
C ALA A 107 1.70 -0.45 -6.33
N ARG A 108 1.90 -0.46 -5.01
CA ARG A 108 1.04 0.23 -4.03
C ARG A 108 1.00 1.74 -4.25
N ASP A 109 2.14 2.33 -4.65
CA ASP A 109 2.29 3.78 -4.59
C ASP A 109 1.58 4.51 -5.72
N SER A 110 1.40 3.85 -6.88
CA SER A 110 0.85 4.48 -8.09
C SER A 110 -0.66 4.63 -8.09
N SER A 111 -1.36 3.96 -7.16
CA SER A 111 -2.82 4.02 -7.03
C SER A 111 -3.28 3.38 -5.73
N PHE A 112 -4.54 3.60 -5.37
CA PHE A 112 -5.23 2.77 -4.39
C PHE A 112 -6.65 2.45 -4.84
N MET A 113 -7.15 1.29 -4.44
CA MET A 113 -8.54 0.89 -4.70
C MET A 113 -9.45 1.33 -3.55
N SER A 114 -10.69 1.62 -3.89
CA SER A 114 -11.74 1.97 -2.93
C SER A 114 -13.06 1.32 -3.32
N PRO A 115 -14.11 1.38 -2.48
CA PRO A 115 -15.44 0.91 -2.88
C PRO A 115 -16.04 1.67 -4.08
N TYR A 116 -15.51 2.83 -4.40
CA TYR A 116 -16.01 3.69 -5.49
C TYR A 116 -15.19 3.57 -6.78
N GLY A 117 -14.09 2.83 -6.75
CA GLY A 117 -13.15 2.68 -7.85
C GLY A 117 -11.71 2.97 -7.46
N ALA A 118 -10.83 2.89 -8.45
CA ALA A 118 -9.43 3.20 -8.29
C ALA A 118 -9.17 4.70 -8.23
N VAL A 119 -8.28 5.14 -7.35
CA VAL A 119 -7.71 6.48 -7.38
C VAL A 119 -6.30 6.37 -7.95
N ILE A 120 -6.02 7.15 -8.98
CA ILE A 120 -4.68 7.24 -9.58
C ILE A 120 -3.87 8.25 -8.78
N CYS A 121 -2.71 7.85 -8.31
CA CYS A 121 -1.79 8.68 -7.53
C CYS A 121 -0.79 9.42 -8.39
N GLN A 122 -0.24 10.51 -7.86
CA GLN A 122 0.84 11.26 -8.47
C GLN A 122 2.09 11.15 -7.60
N LEU A 123 3.06 10.38 -8.07
CA LEU A 123 4.28 10.12 -7.30
C LEU A 123 5.20 11.35 -7.26
N ALA A 124 5.79 11.61 -6.09
CA ALA A 124 6.68 12.73 -5.87
C ALA A 124 7.98 12.59 -6.67
N SER A 125 8.60 11.41 -6.65
CA SER A 125 9.86 11.16 -7.32
C SER A 125 9.74 11.27 -8.85
N PRO A 126 10.51 12.16 -9.50
CA PRO A 126 10.47 12.32 -10.95
C PRO A 126 10.76 11.01 -11.71
N ARG A 127 11.58 10.12 -11.15
CA ARG A 127 11.93 8.81 -11.74
C ARG A 127 10.79 7.80 -11.69
N ARG A 128 9.79 8.07 -10.83
CA ARG A 128 8.64 7.18 -10.63
C ARG A 128 7.35 7.72 -11.26
N ARG A 129 7.32 8.98 -11.66
CA ARG A 129 6.10 9.63 -12.17
C ARG A 129 5.44 8.91 -13.34
N GLY A 130 6.18 8.18 -14.14
CA GLY A 130 5.63 7.39 -15.24
C GLY A 130 4.95 6.08 -14.84
N GLU A 131 5.10 5.62 -13.61
CA GLU A 131 4.59 4.32 -13.14
C GLU A 131 3.06 4.22 -13.23
N TYR A 132 2.33 5.34 -13.03
CA TYR A 132 0.88 5.37 -13.12
C TYR A 132 0.33 4.90 -14.48
N ALA A 133 1.09 5.05 -15.55
CA ALA A 133 0.62 4.75 -16.91
C ALA A 133 0.31 3.25 -17.08
N ALA A 134 1.18 2.37 -16.58
CA ALA A 134 0.96 0.92 -16.61
C ALA A 134 -0.24 0.52 -15.73
N VAL A 135 -0.39 1.17 -14.58
CA VAL A 135 -1.52 0.94 -13.65
C VAL A 135 -2.85 1.38 -14.28
N LEU A 136 -2.90 2.60 -14.83
CA LEU A 136 -4.07 3.11 -15.52
C LEU A 136 -4.47 2.21 -16.70
N ARG A 137 -3.49 1.76 -17.48
CA ARG A 137 -3.75 0.83 -18.58
C ARG A 137 -4.33 -0.49 -18.09
N PHE A 138 -3.75 -1.06 -17.02
CA PHE A 138 -4.29 -2.29 -16.41
C PHE A 138 -5.76 -2.11 -15.97
N TYR A 139 -6.09 -0.99 -15.34
CA TYR A 139 -7.45 -0.71 -14.91
C TYR A 139 -8.42 -0.59 -16.09
N LEU A 140 -8.05 0.13 -17.14
CA LEU A 140 -8.88 0.27 -18.34
C LEU A 140 -9.10 -1.07 -19.05
N ASP A 141 -8.03 -1.87 -19.22
CA ASP A 141 -8.10 -3.17 -19.89
C ASP A 141 -8.93 -4.21 -19.10
N ASN A 142 -9.07 -4.03 -17.78
CA ASN A 142 -9.86 -4.89 -16.90
C ASN A 142 -11.21 -4.28 -16.48
N GLU A 143 -11.64 -3.19 -17.12
CA GLU A 143 -12.91 -2.49 -16.85
C GLU A 143 -13.05 -2.06 -15.37
N ILE A 144 -11.91 -1.77 -14.70
CA ILE A 144 -11.90 -1.23 -13.34
C ILE A 144 -12.22 0.25 -13.40
N GLN A 145 -13.27 0.65 -12.69
CA GLN A 145 -13.70 2.04 -12.63
C GLN A 145 -12.63 2.92 -12.00
N ILE A 146 -12.32 4.04 -12.66
CA ILE A 146 -11.49 5.09 -12.06
C ILE A 146 -12.41 6.03 -11.28
N TYR A 147 -12.17 6.14 -9.98
CA TYR A 147 -12.92 7.05 -9.11
C TYR A 147 -12.45 8.49 -9.28
N ASP A 148 -11.12 8.71 -9.20
CA ASP A 148 -10.52 10.02 -9.45
C ASP A 148 -9.00 9.91 -9.67
N MET A 149 -8.36 11.06 -9.89
CA MET A 149 -6.90 11.19 -10.01
C MET A 149 -6.39 12.35 -9.15
N ILE A 150 -5.32 12.12 -8.40
CA ILE A 150 -4.66 13.18 -7.64
C ILE A 150 -4.11 14.24 -8.58
N SER A 151 -4.40 15.50 -8.31
CA SER A 151 -3.97 16.65 -9.11
C SER A 151 -3.43 17.82 -8.28
N ALA A 152 -3.65 17.81 -6.96
CA ALA A 152 -3.24 18.87 -6.05
C ALA A 152 -1.89 18.55 -5.37
N GLY A 153 -0.85 18.27 -6.16
CA GLY A 153 0.46 17.90 -5.62
C GLY A 153 0.75 16.41 -5.75
N SER A 154 1.67 15.88 -4.96
CA SER A 154 2.02 14.45 -4.94
C SER A 154 1.29 13.71 -3.82
N PHE A 155 0.87 12.48 -4.12
CA PHE A 155 0.30 11.53 -3.17
C PHE A 155 0.65 10.11 -3.61
N GLU A 156 0.97 9.25 -2.66
CA GLU A 156 1.35 7.87 -2.91
C GLU A 156 0.43 6.92 -2.13
N GLY A 157 0.01 5.82 -2.76
CA GLY A 157 -1.06 4.95 -2.24
C GLY A 157 -0.74 4.25 -0.90
N GLY A 158 0.53 4.16 -0.51
CA GLY A 158 0.94 3.70 0.83
C GLY A 158 0.45 4.57 1.98
N ASP A 159 0.03 5.80 1.67
CA ASP A 159 -0.53 6.75 2.64
C ASP A 159 -2.07 6.73 2.73
N PHE A 160 -2.77 5.90 1.96
CA PHE A 160 -4.23 5.78 2.07
C PHE A 160 -4.62 4.37 2.54
N ASN A 161 -4.84 4.21 3.85
CA ASN A 161 -5.15 2.94 4.47
C ASN A 161 -6.64 2.84 4.85
N ILE A 162 -7.39 2.00 4.16
CA ILE A 162 -8.80 1.73 4.44
C ILE A 162 -8.88 0.74 5.60
N ILE A 163 -9.10 1.25 6.80
CA ILE A 163 -9.27 0.43 8.02
C ILE A 163 -10.48 -0.50 7.87
N ARG A 164 -11.61 0.08 7.45
CA ARG A 164 -12.86 -0.60 7.09
C ARG A 164 -13.75 0.35 6.29
N ASP A 165 -14.82 -0.16 5.72
CA ASP A 165 -15.78 0.68 4.97
C ASP A 165 -16.25 1.88 5.81
N GLY A 166 -16.06 3.07 5.27
CA GLY A 166 -16.38 4.34 5.95
C GLY A 166 -15.30 4.87 6.91
N LEU A 167 -14.14 4.21 7.03
CA LEU A 167 -13.07 4.62 7.95
C LEU A 167 -11.69 4.46 7.31
N ALA A 168 -10.91 5.53 7.23
CA ALA A 168 -9.54 5.49 6.71
C ALA A 168 -8.55 6.30 7.53
N LEU A 169 -7.29 5.87 7.50
CA LEU A 169 -6.11 6.57 7.98
C LEU A 169 -5.34 7.10 6.78
N VAL A 170 -5.05 8.41 6.76
CA VAL A 170 -4.40 9.08 5.62
C VAL A 170 -3.12 9.76 6.10
N GLY A 171 -1.97 9.22 5.66
CA GLY A 171 -0.64 9.76 5.95
C GLY A 171 -0.26 10.91 5.03
N TYR A 172 0.66 11.76 5.50
CA TYR A 172 1.37 12.74 4.68
C TYR A 172 2.70 13.15 5.34
N THR A 173 3.68 13.49 4.50
CA THR A 173 5.05 13.81 4.96
C THR A 173 5.56 15.14 4.41
N ASP A 174 4.83 15.81 3.52
CA ASP A 174 5.26 16.95 2.69
C ASP A 174 6.52 16.69 1.83
N HIS A 175 6.95 15.44 1.76
CA HIS A 175 8.11 15.00 0.98
C HIS A 175 7.77 13.94 -0.07
N ARG A 176 6.80 13.06 0.24
CA ARG A 176 6.27 12.01 -0.66
C ARG A 176 4.78 12.27 -0.92
N SER A 177 3.97 12.20 0.09
CA SER A 177 2.58 12.65 0.03
C SER A 177 2.48 14.02 0.66
N GLU A 178 2.10 15.02 -0.14
CA GLU A 178 1.92 16.39 0.33
C GLU A 178 0.58 16.54 1.05
N GLU A 179 0.52 17.38 2.09
CA GLU A 179 -0.70 17.64 2.85
C GLU A 179 -1.86 18.08 1.95
N VAL A 180 -1.61 18.92 0.96
CA VAL A 180 -2.64 19.39 0.02
C VAL A 180 -3.25 18.24 -0.81
N ALA A 181 -2.44 17.25 -1.20
CA ALA A 181 -2.90 16.10 -1.94
C ALA A 181 -3.61 15.07 -1.04
N ALA A 182 -3.12 14.88 0.20
CA ALA A 182 -3.79 14.08 1.22
C ALA A 182 -5.18 14.67 1.54
N ASN A 183 -5.29 15.99 1.68
CA ASN A 183 -6.57 16.67 1.83
C ASN A 183 -7.47 16.50 0.61
N GLN A 184 -6.94 16.59 -0.62
CA GLN A 184 -7.74 16.33 -1.83
C GLN A 184 -8.34 14.92 -1.80
N ALA A 185 -7.52 13.89 -1.56
CA ALA A 185 -7.99 12.51 -1.46
C ALA A 185 -9.04 12.36 -0.35
N ALA A 186 -8.74 12.84 0.85
CA ALA A 186 -9.63 12.75 2.00
C ALA A 186 -11.00 13.40 1.76
N GLN A 187 -11.03 14.59 1.14
CA GLN A 187 -12.27 15.31 0.88
C GLN A 187 -13.22 14.56 -0.05
N TRP A 188 -12.73 13.75 -0.98
CA TRP A 188 -13.58 12.90 -1.79
C TRP A 188 -14.36 11.89 -0.93
N PHE A 189 -13.68 11.24 0.01
CA PHE A 189 -14.27 10.23 0.88
C PHE A 189 -15.11 10.84 2.01
N ILE A 190 -14.73 12.01 2.55
CA ILE A 190 -15.55 12.75 3.53
C ILE A 190 -16.92 13.10 2.93
N LYS A 191 -16.97 13.50 1.65
CA LYS A 191 -18.24 13.75 0.94
C LYS A 191 -19.11 12.50 0.77
N GLU A 192 -18.49 11.33 0.76
CA GLU A 192 -19.18 10.02 0.77
C GLU A 192 -19.52 9.54 2.20
N GLY A 193 -19.30 10.39 3.22
CA GLY A 193 -19.65 10.10 4.61
C GLY A 193 -18.60 9.32 5.39
N TRP A 194 -17.35 9.27 4.91
CA TRP A 194 -16.26 8.59 5.61
C TRP A 194 -15.68 9.42 6.75
N GLU A 195 -15.30 8.75 7.82
CA GLU A 195 -14.40 9.28 8.83
C GLU A 195 -12.95 9.13 8.38
N ILE A 196 -12.21 10.23 8.33
CA ILE A 196 -10.80 10.24 7.96
C ILE A 196 -9.98 10.69 9.15
N LYS A 197 -8.98 9.88 9.55
CA LYS A 197 -7.93 10.28 10.47
C LYS A 197 -6.70 10.67 9.67
N PHE A 198 -6.27 11.91 9.79
CA PHE A 198 -5.00 12.37 9.25
C PHE A 198 -3.85 11.97 10.15
N ALA A 199 -2.76 11.54 9.55
CA ALA A 199 -1.52 11.12 10.20
C ALA A 199 -0.34 11.89 9.62
N PRO A 200 0.04 13.06 10.16
CA PRO A 200 1.31 13.67 9.82
C PRO A 200 2.45 12.73 10.22
N ILE A 201 3.39 12.53 9.32
CA ILE A 201 4.52 11.62 9.52
C ILE A 201 5.81 12.39 9.34
N ASP A 202 6.82 12.14 10.17
CA ASP A 202 8.15 12.70 9.97
C ASP A 202 8.68 12.28 8.59
N GLN A 203 9.24 13.25 7.87
CA GLN A 203 9.80 13.04 6.52
C GLN A 203 10.91 11.96 6.45
N PHE A 204 11.42 11.52 7.59
CA PHE A 204 12.36 10.41 7.67
C PHE A 204 11.71 9.09 7.25
N TYR A 205 10.42 8.91 7.54
CA TYR A 205 9.60 7.79 7.10
C TYR A 205 8.95 8.13 5.77
N VAL A 206 8.71 7.12 4.96
CA VAL A 206 8.22 7.31 3.59
C VAL A 206 6.71 7.42 3.55
N HIS A 207 6.01 6.49 4.19
CA HIS A 207 4.55 6.40 4.24
C HIS A 207 4.08 5.86 5.58
N ILE A 208 2.78 6.06 5.89
CA ILE A 208 2.16 5.54 7.11
C ILE A 208 2.17 4.00 7.14
N ASP A 209 2.12 3.32 6.01
CA ASP A 209 2.15 1.86 5.90
C ASP A 209 3.49 1.22 6.34
N LEU A 210 4.52 2.04 6.62
CA LEU A 210 5.75 1.56 7.25
C LEU A 210 5.61 1.39 8.76
N MET A 211 4.65 2.08 9.37
CA MET A 211 4.50 2.18 10.82
C MET A 211 3.18 1.60 11.34
N VAL A 212 2.15 1.56 10.49
CA VAL A 212 0.81 1.06 10.82
C VAL A 212 0.29 0.21 9.68
N CYS A 213 0.11 -1.10 9.91
CA CYS A 213 -0.54 -2.02 8.98
C CYS A 213 -1.62 -2.84 9.68
N MET A 214 -2.81 -2.90 9.09
CA MET A 214 -3.89 -3.74 9.61
C MET A 214 -3.57 -5.22 9.37
N LEU A 215 -3.80 -6.06 10.37
CA LEU A 215 -3.61 -7.50 10.32
C LEU A 215 -4.94 -8.25 10.10
N ASN A 216 -5.97 -7.81 10.82
CA ASN A 216 -7.38 -8.18 10.65
C ASN A 216 -8.26 -7.00 11.07
N ASP A 217 -9.57 -7.14 11.09
CA ASP A 217 -10.53 -6.05 11.36
C ASP A 217 -10.39 -5.43 12.77
N HIS A 218 -9.69 -6.13 13.67
CA HIS A 218 -9.57 -5.74 15.08
C HIS A 218 -8.13 -5.64 15.56
N CYS A 219 -7.14 -5.85 14.69
CA CYS A 219 -5.74 -5.87 15.09
C CYS A 219 -4.84 -5.22 14.03
N ALA A 220 -3.85 -4.46 14.49
CA ALA A 220 -2.84 -3.83 13.65
C ALA A 220 -1.43 -4.07 14.18
N ALA A 221 -0.46 -4.20 13.28
CA ALA A 221 0.95 -4.03 13.59
C ALA A 221 1.27 -2.54 13.63
N VAL A 222 1.87 -2.07 14.72
CA VAL A 222 2.17 -0.63 14.91
C VAL A 222 3.53 -0.45 15.55
N CYS A 223 4.35 0.42 15.00
CA CYS A 223 5.57 0.89 15.64
C CYS A 223 5.24 2.02 16.62
N LEU A 224 5.14 1.71 17.91
CA LEU A 224 4.76 2.68 18.93
C LEU A 224 5.82 3.77 19.16
N GLU A 225 7.07 3.52 18.77
CA GLU A 225 8.16 4.48 18.95
C GLU A 225 8.16 5.58 17.87
N THR A 226 7.43 5.39 16.77
CA THR A 226 7.39 6.31 15.63
C THR A 226 6.01 6.82 15.27
N THR A 227 4.96 6.18 15.81
CA THR A 227 3.58 6.56 15.55
C THR A 227 3.12 7.51 16.66
N GLU A 228 2.58 8.67 16.27
CA GLU A 228 2.08 9.67 17.21
C GLU A 228 1.01 9.09 18.14
N ASP A 229 1.03 9.51 19.42
CA ASP A 229 0.14 9.00 20.46
C ASP A 229 -1.35 9.17 20.10
N ASP A 230 -1.72 10.25 19.42
CA ASP A 230 -3.10 10.52 19.03
C ASP A 230 -3.62 9.51 17.98
N ILE A 231 -2.75 9.01 17.10
CA ILE A 231 -3.06 7.95 16.14
C ILE A 231 -3.25 6.62 16.88
N VAL A 232 -2.34 6.31 17.81
CA VAL A 232 -2.43 5.10 18.66
C VAL A 232 -3.74 5.10 19.47
N GLN A 233 -4.09 6.23 20.10
CA GLN A 233 -5.33 6.36 20.86
C GLN A 233 -6.57 6.29 19.94
N TRP A 234 -6.50 6.87 18.75
CA TRP A 234 -7.58 6.77 17.77
C TRP A 234 -7.81 5.30 17.34
N LEU A 235 -6.77 4.54 17.02
CA LEU A 235 -6.87 3.11 16.69
C LEU A 235 -7.55 2.35 17.83
N LYS A 236 -7.10 2.56 19.09
CA LYS A 236 -7.73 1.94 20.29
C LYS A 236 -9.20 2.34 20.45
N SER A 237 -9.56 3.60 20.17
CA SER A 237 -10.95 4.08 20.21
C SER A 237 -11.84 3.38 19.18
N LYS A 238 -11.25 2.90 18.09
CA LYS A 238 -11.91 2.08 17.05
C LYS A 238 -11.90 0.59 17.36
N LYS A 239 -11.48 0.18 18.59
CA LYS A 239 -11.36 -1.19 19.08
C LYS A 239 -10.35 -2.02 18.27
N ILE A 240 -9.27 -1.39 17.84
CA ILE A 240 -8.14 -2.04 17.16
C ILE A 240 -7.08 -2.35 18.22
N GLU A 241 -6.79 -3.62 18.41
CA GLU A 241 -5.69 -4.11 19.23
C GLU A 241 -4.35 -3.89 18.51
N ILE A 242 -3.28 -3.75 19.26
CA ILE A 242 -1.97 -3.44 18.69
C ILE A 242 -0.99 -4.56 19.01
N ILE A 243 -0.40 -5.14 17.97
CA ILE A 243 0.82 -5.92 18.08
C ILE A 243 2.00 -4.98 17.80
N PRO A 244 2.84 -4.68 18.79
CA PRO A 244 3.91 -3.72 18.61
C PRO A 244 5.01 -4.27 17.71
N ALA A 245 5.42 -3.48 16.73
CA ALA A 245 6.65 -3.65 15.99
C ALA A 245 7.74 -2.78 16.62
N SER A 246 8.94 -3.30 16.80
CA SER A 246 10.06 -2.51 17.32
C SER A 246 10.56 -1.49 16.28
N PHE A 247 11.10 -0.37 16.74
CA PHE A 247 11.75 0.61 15.86
C PHE A 247 12.79 -0.04 14.93
N LYS A 248 13.61 -0.95 15.47
CA LYS A 248 14.64 -1.66 14.69
C LYS A 248 14.04 -2.46 13.53
N GLU A 249 12.94 -3.19 13.77
CA GLU A 249 12.26 -3.96 12.72
C GLU A 249 11.54 -3.05 11.74
N THR A 250 10.91 -1.98 12.22
CA THR A 250 10.26 -0.96 11.38
C THR A 250 11.26 -0.31 10.44
N MET A 251 12.47 0.02 10.92
CA MET A 251 13.55 0.53 10.07
C MET A 251 14.11 -0.50 9.08
N ALA A 252 13.87 -1.79 9.31
CA ALA A 252 14.12 -2.86 8.35
C ALA A 252 12.87 -3.21 7.51
N LEU A 253 11.83 -2.35 7.53
CA LEU A 253 10.53 -2.52 6.86
C LEU A 253 9.73 -3.73 7.35
N GLY A 254 9.98 -4.18 8.57
CA GLY A 254 9.31 -5.34 9.15
C GLY A 254 7.84 -5.09 9.50
N CYS A 255 7.44 -3.83 9.79
CA CYS A 255 6.04 -3.47 10.04
C CYS A 255 5.20 -3.37 8.75
N ASN A 256 5.83 -3.31 7.59
CA ASN A 256 5.19 -3.18 6.27
C ASN A 256 4.63 -4.52 5.78
N VAL A 257 3.54 -4.98 6.41
CA VAL A 257 2.93 -6.30 6.22
C VAL A 257 1.58 -6.21 5.51
N VAL A 258 1.16 -7.30 4.86
CA VAL A 258 -0.11 -7.38 4.13
C VAL A 258 -1.04 -8.38 4.81
N SER A 259 -2.23 -7.94 5.22
CA SER A 259 -3.29 -8.87 5.58
C SER A 259 -3.77 -9.64 4.34
N LEU A 260 -3.78 -10.96 4.43
CA LEU A 260 -4.34 -11.84 3.41
C LEU A 260 -5.79 -12.24 3.75
N GLY A 261 -6.28 -11.77 4.91
CA GLY A 261 -7.58 -12.15 5.47
C GLY A 261 -7.57 -13.51 6.16
N ASN A 262 -8.60 -13.79 6.96
CA ASN A 262 -8.72 -15.05 7.73
C ASN A 262 -7.49 -15.29 8.62
N ASP A 263 -7.03 -14.25 9.33
CA ASP A 263 -5.85 -14.27 10.21
C ASP A 263 -4.56 -14.77 9.54
N ARG A 264 -4.41 -14.48 8.24
CA ARG A 264 -3.20 -14.77 7.46
C ARG A 264 -2.53 -13.45 7.07
N VAL A 265 -1.21 -13.41 7.17
CA VAL A 265 -0.40 -12.22 6.92
C VAL A 265 0.80 -12.58 6.06
N LEU A 266 1.09 -11.77 5.03
CA LEU A 266 2.36 -11.77 4.33
C LEU A 266 3.28 -10.74 5.01
N SER A 267 4.44 -11.19 5.45
CA SER A 267 5.48 -10.45 6.12
C SER A 267 6.84 -10.71 5.45
N THR A 268 7.93 -10.54 6.18
CA THR A 268 9.29 -10.84 5.71
C THR A 268 10.15 -11.45 6.81
N THR A 269 11.23 -12.15 6.44
CA THR A 269 12.21 -12.67 7.41
C THR A 269 12.90 -11.59 8.24
N ALA A 270 12.80 -10.31 7.85
CA ALA A 270 13.37 -9.19 8.60
C ALA A 270 12.59 -8.86 9.88
N ALA A 271 11.31 -9.23 9.96
CA ALA A 271 10.40 -8.95 11.07
C ALA A 271 10.32 -10.11 12.07
N LYS A 272 11.43 -10.54 12.63
CA LYS A 272 11.53 -11.77 13.44
C LYS A 272 10.65 -11.75 14.70
N ASP A 273 10.73 -10.68 15.47
CA ASP A 273 9.99 -10.56 16.73
C ASP A 273 8.52 -10.26 16.47
N LEU A 274 8.21 -9.39 15.50
CA LEU A 274 6.85 -9.13 15.06
C LEU A 274 6.18 -10.41 14.52
N ASN A 275 6.86 -11.17 13.66
CA ASN A 275 6.34 -12.45 13.14
C ASN A 275 6.07 -13.46 14.25
N LYS A 276 6.95 -13.53 15.26
CA LYS A 276 6.75 -14.37 16.44
C LYS A 276 5.50 -13.92 17.23
N ASN A 277 5.33 -12.62 17.44
CA ASN A 277 4.19 -12.06 18.17
C ASN A 277 2.88 -12.28 17.40
N MET A 278 2.87 -12.07 16.07
CA MET A 278 1.71 -12.37 15.24
C MET A 278 1.33 -13.85 15.30
N ARG A 279 2.29 -14.77 15.20
CA ARG A 279 2.04 -16.22 15.36
C ARG A 279 1.49 -16.56 16.75
N ALA A 280 2.01 -15.94 17.81
CA ALA A 280 1.52 -16.12 19.17
C ALA A 280 0.08 -15.60 19.35
N ALA A 281 -0.31 -14.57 18.59
CA ALA A 281 -1.67 -14.05 18.54
C ALA A 281 -2.61 -14.84 17.61
N GLY A 282 -2.16 -15.95 17.02
CA GLY A 282 -2.98 -16.86 16.20
C GLY A 282 -2.88 -16.64 14.69
N PHE A 283 -2.06 -15.70 14.22
CA PHE A 283 -1.91 -15.47 12.77
C PHE A 283 -1.04 -16.54 12.10
N THR A 284 -1.44 -16.94 10.90
CA THR A 284 -0.57 -17.65 9.97
C THR A 284 0.29 -16.62 9.20
N VAL A 285 1.60 -16.68 9.38
CA VAL A 285 2.53 -15.70 8.81
C VAL A 285 3.38 -16.35 7.72
N TYR A 286 3.26 -15.82 6.50
CA TYR A 286 4.13 -16.09 5.37
C TYR A 286 5.26 -15.05 5.40
N ASP A 287 6.51 -15.47 5.52
CA ASP A 287 7.65 -14.56 5.70
C ASP A 287 8.84 -14.89 4.78
N PRO A 288 8.69 -14.68 3.45
CA PRO A 288 9.78 -14.87 2.51
C PRO A 288 10.94 -13.88 2.76
N ASP A 289 12.12 -14.23 2.28
CA ASP A 289 13.24 -13.27 2.24
C ASP A 289 13.00 -12.23 1.14
N MET A 290 12.99 -10.95 1.52
CA MET A 290 12.76 -9.82 0.61
C MET A 290 13.90 -8.81 0.64
N THR A 291 15.09 -9.23 1.07
CA THR A 291 16.24 -8.34 1.38
C THR A 291 16.55 -7.34 0.25
N MET A 292 16.50 -7.76 -1.04
CA MET A 292 16.81 -6.87 -2.16
C MET A 292 15.81 -5.73 -2.32
N PHE A 293 14.54 -5.96 -1.97
CA PHE A 293 13.48 -4.96 -2.04
C PHE A 293 13.49 -4.07 -0.80
N LEU A 294 13.64 -4.66 0.38
CA LEU A 294 13.73 -3.91 1.64
C LEU A 294 14.88 -2.89 1.61
N GLN A 295 16.04 -3.30 1.08
CA GLN A 295 17.21 -2.42 0.94
C GLN A 295 17.03 -1.31 -0.10
N ALA A 296 16.06 -1.45 -1.01
CA ALA A 296 15.66 -0.38 -1.93
C ALA A 296 14.57 0.54 -1.36
N GLY A 297 14.13 0.28 -0.14
CA GLY A 297 13.22 1.16 0.61
C GLY A 297 11.73 0.83 0.49
N GLY A 298 11.35 -0.39 0.06
CA GLY A 298 9.97 -0.85 0.04
C GLY A 298 9.82 -2.30 0.53
N GLY A 299 8.77 -2.56 1.32
CA GLY A 299 8.41 -3.88 1.84
C GLY A 299 7.29 -4.54 1.05
N VAL A 300 6.74 -5.63 1.57
CA VAL A 300 5.72 -6.42 0.88
C VAL A 300 4.40 -5.67 0.71
N HIS A 301 4.05 -4.76 1.62
CA HIS A 301 2.86 -3.92 1.47
C HIS A 301 3.01 -2.91 0.34
N CYS A 302 4.19 -2.28 0.23
CA CYS A 302 4.51 -1.38 -0.89
C CYS A 302 4.47 -2.10 -2.24
N MET A 303 4.76 -3.41 -2.28
CA MET A 303 4.82 -4.20 -3.53
C MET A 303 3.44 -4.67 -4.00
N CYS A 304 2.39 -4.55 -3.20
CA CYS A 304 1.08 -5.07 -3.52
C CYS A 304 0.03 -3.97 -3.68
N GLN A 305 -0.76 -4.06 -4.75
CA GLN A 305 -1.99 -3.29 -4.89
C GLN A 305 -3.17 -4.25 -4.84
N PRO A 306 -3.92 -4.34 -3.73
CA PRO A 306 -5.13 -5.14 -3.65
C PRO A 306 -6.15 -4.67 -4.69
N LEU A 307 -6.74 -5.63 -5.42
CA LEU A 307 -7.77 -5.35 -6.42
C LEU A 307 -9.15 -5.80 -5.96
N ARG A 308 -9.20 -6.91 -5.20
CA ARG A 308 -10.44 -7.46 -4.70
C ARG A 308 -10.21 -8.13 -3.34
N ARG A 309 -11.10 -7.78 -2.41
CA ARG A 309 -11.25 -8.48 -1.13
C ARG A 309 -12.71 -8.86 -0.93
N GLU A 310 -12.96 -10.03 -0.36
CA GLU A 310 -14.28 -10.39 0.14
C GLU A 310 -14.58 -9.64 1.43
N ALA A 311 -15.86 -9.54 1.78
CA ALA A 311 -16.24 -9.03 3.09
C ALA A 311 -15.63 -9.91 4.19
N ALA A 312 -15.16 -9.28 5.25
CA ALA A 312 -14.64 -9.96 6.43
C ALA A 312 -15.76 -10.58 7.24
#